data_3fb58692a510898ad0b1b9d7fce50e45
#
_entry.id   3fb58692a510898ad0b1b9d7fce50e45
#
_cell.length_a   1.000
_cell.length_b   1.000
_cell.length_c   1.000
_cell.angle_alpha   90.00
_cell.angle_beta   90.00
_cell.angle_gamma   90.00
#
_symmetry.space_group_name_H-M   'P 1'
#
loop_
_entity.id
_entity.type
_entity.pdbx_description
1 polymer ?
#
loop_
_entity_poly.entity_id
_entity_poly.type
_entity_poly.pdbx_seq_one_letter_code
_entity_poly.pdbx_strand_id
1 'polypeptide(L)'
;ISLQKPVPEWHIPVIANNRPELIWFDAQNGRLQVQEEALKTQLMPRFGLFVQGAYGNPGLNMLKNEFSPYYVAGVRLSWNFGSLYTLRNDRRVIAANRQLLNSNRDVFLFNTRLQATQQGSAVESVRRQMADDDEIIRLRTSIRKASEAKVANGTMTVTDMLRDMTSENLARQTKALHEVQLLMNMYQLKYTTNN
;
A
#
# COMPACT_ATOMS: atom_id res chain seq x y z
N ILE A 1 -0.51 -31.38 -18.55
CA ILE A 1 -1.23 -30.14 -18.19
C ILE A 1 -0.43 -29.00 -18.80
N SER A 2 -0.92 -28.47 -19.92
CA SER A 2 -0.33 -27.28 -20.54
C SER A 2 -0.76 -26.07 -19.72
N LEU A 3 0.15 -25.52 -18.91
CA LEU A 3 -0.03 -24.21 -18.29
C LEU A 3 -0.04 -23.18 -19.42
N GLN A 4 -1.19 -22.57 -19.68
CA GLN A 4 -1.27 -21.38 -20.52
C GLN A 4 -0.50 -20.28 -19.79
N LYS A 5 0.64 -19.88 -20.36
CA LYS A 5 1.52 -18.85 -19.83
C LYS A 5 1.12 -17.51 -20.43
N PRO A 6 0.49 -16.61 -19.67
CA PRO A 6 0.67 -15.20 -19.98
C PRO A 6 2.04 -14.83 -19.40
N VAL A 7 3.08 -14.80 -20.22
CA VAL A 7 4.35 -14.16 -19.86
C VAL A 7 4.13 -12.67 -20.12
N PRO A 8 3.89 -11.84 -19.11
CA PRO A 8 3.88 -10.41 -19.32
C PRO A 8 5.31 -10.00 -19.67
N GLU A 9 5.49 -9.26 -20.75
CA GLU A 9 6.72 -8.52 -20.99
C GLU A 9 6.93 -7.58 -19.82
N TRP A 10 7.95 -7.87 -18.99
CA TRP A 10 8.13 -7.18 -17.74
C TRP A 10 9.26 -6.18 -17.87
N HIS A 11 8.91 -4.91 -17.78
CA HIS A 11 9.83 -3.82 -17.51
C HIS A 11 9.76 -3.56 -16.00
N ILE A 12 10.91 -3.29 -15.34
CA ILE A 12 10.91 -2.83 -13.95
C ILE A 12 10.11 -1.52 -13.93
N PRO A 13 8.87 -1.51 -13.43
CA PRO A 13 8.10 -0.28 -13.48
C PRO A 13 8.76 0.73 -12.56
N VAL A 14 8.94 1.93 -13.07
CA VAL A 14 9.00 3.11 -12.20
C VAL A 14 7.79 2.98 -11.28
N ILE A 15 8.03 2.97 -9.96
CA ILE A 15 6.98 2.80 -8.94
C ILE A 15 5.90 3.83 -9.25
N ALA A 16 4.81 3.40 -9.87
CA ALA A 16 3.69 4.27 -10.12
C ALA A 16 3.14 4.70 -8.77
N ASN A 17 3.01 6.01 -8.54
CA ASN A 17 2.52 6.59 -7.29
C ASN A 17 1.03 6.33 -7.03
N ASN A 18 0.50 5.21 -7.49
CA ASN A 18 -0.91 4.84 -7.37
C ASN A 18 -1.21 3.95 -6.16
N ARG A 19 -0.28 3.81 -5.23
CA ARG A 19 -0.51 3.01 -4.03
C ARG A 19 -1.52 3.68 -3.11
N PRO A 20 -2.55 2.96 -2.65
CA PRO A 20 -3.58 3.50 -1.74
C PRO A 20 -2.99 4.10 -0.47
N GLU A 21 -1.85 3.57 0.01
CA GLU A 21 -1.17 4.06 1.19
C GLU A 21 -0.65 5.50 1.00
N LEU A 22 -0.25 5.88 -0.21
CA LEU A 22 0.17 7.26 -0.50
C LEU A 22 -1.02 8.23 -0.44
N ILE A 23 -2.17 7.82 -0.95
CA ILE A 23 -3.42 8.58 -0.84
C ILE A 23 -3.80 8.77 0.63
N TRP A 24 -3.61 7.73 1.44
CA TRP A 24 -3.82 7.83 2.89
C TRP A 24 -2.89 8.86 3.54
N PHE A 25 -1.60 8.89 3.22
CA PHE A 25 -0.65 9.90 3.73
C PHE A 25 -1.07 11.31 3.32
N ASP A 26 -1.51 11.51 2.08
CA ASP A 26 -1.97 12.80 1.58
C ASP A 26 -3.27 13.24 2.28
N ALA A 27 -4.21 12.32 2.52
CA ALA A 27 -5.43 12.58 3.29
C ALA A 27 -5.13 12.96 4.75
N GLN A 28 -4.18 12.29 5.40
CA GLN A 28 -3.75 12.63 6.75
C GLN A 28 -3.08 14.01 6.81
N ASN A 29 -2.29 14.37 5.80
CA ASN A 29 -1.69 15.70 5.70
C ASN A 29 -2.77 16.79 5.54
N GLY A 30 -3.78 16.54 4.70
CA GLY A 30 -4.95 17.41 4.57
C GLY A 30 -5.70 17.57 5.90
N ARG A 31 -5.88 16.49 6.67
CA ARG A 31 -6.48 16.55 8.02
C ARG A 31 -5.69 17.45 8.96
N LEU A 32 -4.36 17.35 8.98
CA LEU A 32 -3.51 18.22 9.79
C LEU A 32 -3.61 19.67 9.37
N GLN A 33 -3.77 19.96 8.07
CA GLN A 33 -4.01 21.31 7.56
C GLN A 33 -5.33 21.89 8.08
N VAL A 34 -6.42 21.11 7.99
CA VAL A 34 -7.73 21.54 8.53
C VAL A 34 -7.66 21.77 10.04
N GLN A 35 -6.91 20.94 10.78
CA GLN A 35 -6.70 21.17 12.22
C GLN A 35 -5.96 22.47 12.49
N GLU A 36 -4.95 22.82 11.69
CA GLU A 36 -4.23 24.08 11.79
C GLU A 36 -5.15 25.30 11.51
N GLU A 37 -6.02 25.19 10.51
CA GLU A 37 -7.02 26.22 10.20
C GLU A 37 -8.06 26.34 11.32
N ALA A 38 -8.50 25.22 11.89
CA ALA A 38 -9.42 25.20 13.02
C ALA A 38 -8.87 25.93 14.24
N LEU A 39 -7.55 25.85 14.51
CA LEU A 39 -6.92 26.64 15.56
C LEU A 39 -7.01 28.14 15.32
N LYS A 40 -6.92 28.59 14.05
CA LYS A 40 -7.08 30.01 13.72
C LYS A 40 -8.52 30.49 13.97
N THR A 41 -9.51 29.66 13.63
CA THR A 41 -10.93 29.99 13.82
C THR A 41 -11.34 30.02 15.29
N GLN A 42 -10.67 29.26 16.16
CA GLN A 42 -10.91 29.33 17.61
C GLN A 42 -10.55 30.68 18.23
N LEU A 43 -9.68 31.43 17.59
CA LEU A 43 -9.28 32.77 18.01
C LEU A 43 -10.22 33.87 17.52
N MET A 44 -11.14 33.56 16.61
CA MET A 44 -12.04 34.56 16.08
C MET A 44 -13.23 34.79 17.01
N PRO A 45 -13.67 36.05 17.18
CA PRO A 45 -14.89 36.36 17.90
C PRO A 45 -16.08 35.73 17.15
N ARG A 46 -17.01 35.17 17.92
CA ARG A 46 -18.24 34.60 17.40
C ARG A 46 -19.38 35.56 17.64
N PHE A 47 -20.04 35.99 16.58
CA PHE A 47 -21.25 36.76 16.62
C PHE A 47 -22.46 35.83 16.43
N GLY A 48 -23.43 35.95 17.31
CA GLY A 48 -24.70 35.23 17.20
C GLY A 48 -25.87 36.19 17.32
N LEU A 49 -26.88 36.03 16.49
CA LEU A 49 -28.19 36.65 16.65
C LEU A 49 -29.06 35.69 17.43
N PHE A 50 -29.84 36.20 18.38
CA PHE A 50 -30.82 35.39 19.07
C PHE A 50 -32.16 36.13 19.13
N VAL A 51 -33.23 35.36 19.00
CA VAL A 51 -34.59 35.78 19.22
C VAL A 51 -35.24 34.76 20.12
N GLN A 52 -35.79 35.19 21.22
CA GLN A 52 -36.49 34.35 22.18
C GLN A 52 -37.85 34.93 22.45
N GLY A 53 -38.88 34.14 22.26
CA GLY A 53 -40.27 34.48 22.63
C GLY A 53 -40.75 33.63 23.77
N ALA A 54 -41.53 34.17 24.68
CA ALA A 54 -42.17 33.44 25.74
C ALA A 54 -43.52 34.07 26.09
N TYR A 55 -44.36 33.28 26.77
CA TYR A 55 -45.66 33.70 27.32
C TYR A 55 -45.66 33.37 28.80
N GLY A 56 -45.85 34.39 29.63
CA GLY A 56 -45.72 34.18 31.09
C GLY A 56 -46.36 35.31 31.91
N ASN A 57 -46.52 35.03 33.20
CA ASN A 57 -46.95 35.97 34.22
C ASN A 57 -45.93 35.99 35.38
N PRO A 58 -45.31 37.17 35.71
CA PRO A 58 -45.37 38.40 34.95
C PRO A 58 -44.59 38.27 33.63
N GLY A 59 -45.02 39.04 32.58
CA GLY A 59 -44.26 39.17 31.34
C GLY A 59 -42.97 40.01 31.54
N LEU A 60 -42.52 40.72 30.50
CA LEU A 60 -41.33 41.59 30.62
C LEU A 60 -41.54 42.70 31.65
N ASN A 61 -42.79 43.10 31.94
CA ASN A 61 -43.11 44.11 32.94
C ASN A 61 -43.52 43.46 34.26
N MET A 62 -42.63 43.45 35.22
CA MET A 62 -42.81 42.84 36.56
C MET A 62 -43.91 43.49 37.39
N LEU A 63 -44.38 44.70 37.01
CA LEU A 63 -45.42 45.44 37.75
C LEU A 63 -46.83 45.03 37.31
N LYS A 64 -47.00 44.27 36.22
CA LYS A 64 -48.27 43.76 35.74
C LYS A 64 -48.40 42.27 36.09
N ASN A 65 -49.42 41.96 36.88
CA ASN A 65 -49.73 40.59 37.24
C ASN A 65 -50.76 39.97 36.23
N GLU A 66 -50.33 39.99 34.95
CA GLU A 66 -51.12 39.44 33.83
C GLU A 66 -50.25 38.59 32.94
N PHE A 67 -50.84 37.50 32.36
CA PHE A 67 -50.14 36.71 31.33
C PHE A 67 -50.03 37.53 30.03
N SER A 68 -48.78 37.76 29.58
CA SER A 68 -48.54 38.48 28.34
C SER A 68 -47.44 37.83 27.51
N PRO A 69 -47.59 37.83 26.16
CA PRO A 69 -46.51 37.44 25.30
C PRO A 69 -45.40 38.48 25.29
N TYR A 70 -44.17 38.01 25.27
CA TYR A 70 -43.01 38.89 25.10
C TYR A 70 -41.94 38.25 24.21
N TYR A 71 -41.13 39.06 23.57
CA TYR A 71 -39.98 38.65 22.83
C TYR A 71 -38.74 39.46 23.21
N VAL A 72 -37.59 38.81 23.16
CA VAL A 72 -36.29 39.43 23.34
C VAL A 72 -35.43 39.06 22.15
N ALA A 73 -34.86 40.04 21.49
CA ALA A 73 -33.94 39.89 20.40
C ALA A 73 -32.65 40.62 20.71
N GLY A 74 -31.53 40.04 20.34
CA GLY A 74 -30.24 40.64 20.62
C GLY A 74 -29.11 40.02 19.84
N VAL A 75 -27.94 40.66 20.02
CA VAL A 75 -26.67 40.17 19.47
C VAL A 75 -25.81 39.65 20.60
N ARG A 76 -25.29 38.45 20.43
CA ARG A 76 -24.34 37.84 21.40
C ARG A 76 -22.95 37.84 20.78
N LEU A 77 -21.98 38.44 21.47
CA LEU A 77 -20.55 38.34 21.16
C LEU A 77 -19.90 37.35 22.13
N SER A 78 -19.28 36.30 21.60
CA SER A 78 -18.53 35.34 22.40
C SER A 78 -17.09 35.25 21.87
N TRP A 79 -16.13 35.53 22.75
CA TRP A 79 -14.71 35.50 22.40
C TRP A 79 -13.93 34.73 23.49
N ASN A 80 -13.20 33.68 23.06
CA ASN A 80 -12.41 32.86 23.98
C ASN A 80 -10.93 33.28 23.93
N PHE A 81 -10.50 34.11 24.89
CA PHE A 81 -9.11 34.52 25.02
C PHE A 81 -8.18 33.45 25.57
N GLY A 82 -8.70 32.40 26.23
CA GLY A 82 -7.91 31.31 26.82
C GLY A 82 -7.16 30.50 25.77
N SER A 83 -7.71 30.36 24.57
CA SER A 83 -7.08 29.64 23.43
C SER A 83 -5.82 30.33 22.89
N LEU A 84 -5.61 31.63 23.18
CA LEU A 84 -4.35 32.32 22.84
C LEU A 84 -3.14 31.73 23.55
N TYR A 85 -3.34 31.26 24.78
CA TYR A 85 -2.26 30.74 25.61
C TYR A 85 -1.70 29.40 25.10
N THR A 86 -2.56 28.55 24.55
CA THR A 86 -2.18 27.22 24.05
C THR A 86 -1.80 27.22 22.57
N LEU A 87 -2.23 28.24 21.80
CA LEU A 87 -2.10 28.30 20.34
C LEU A 87 -0.69 27.98 19.83
N ARG A 88 0.33 28.55 20.48
CA ARG A 88 1.72 28.34 20.07
C ARG A 88 2.15 26.89 20.24
N ASN A 89 1.72 26.26 21.32
CA ASN A 89 2.02 24.86 21.59
C ASN A 89 1.24 23.93 20.67
N ASP A 90 -0.05 24.22 20.45
CA ASP A 90 -0.91 23.42 19.56
C ASP A 90 -0.39 23.45 18.11
N ARG A 91 0.05 24.62 17.62
CA ARG A 91 0.74 24.72 16.32
C ARG A 91 2.03 23.90 16.25
N ARG A 92 2.83 23.89 17.32
CA ARG A 92 4.05 23.08 17.39
C ARG A 92 3.74 21.59 17.36
N VAL A 93 2.68 21.18 18.05
CA VAL A 93 2.22 19.77 18.04
C VAL A 93 1.79 19.38 16.62
N ILE A 94 1.02 20.21 15.93
CA ILE A 94 0.62 19.93 14.53
C ILE A 94 1.84 19.87 13.61
N ALA A 95 2.79 20.80 13.76
CA ALA A 95 4.02 20.79 12.96
C ALA A 95 4.86 19.51 13.22
N ALA A 96 4.99 19.07 14.47
CA ALA A 96 5.66 17.83 14.83
C ALA A 96 4.95 16.59 14.26
N ASN A 97 3.61 16.55 14.33
CA ASN A 97 2.82 15.47 13.74
C ASN A 97 2.97 15.43 12.20
N ARG A 98 3.03 16.57 11.53
CA ARG A 98 3.29 16.64 10.08
C ARG A 98 4.68 16.12 9.75
N GLN A 99 5.70 16.47 10.53
CA GLN A 99 7.06 15.95 10.35
C GLN A 99 7.10 14.44 10.56
N LEU A 100 6.44 13.92 11.60
CA LEU A 100 6.32 12.48 11.85
C LEU A 100 5.63 11.77 10.69
N LEU A 101 4.53 12.33 10.18
CA LEU A 101 3.81 11.78 9.04
C LEU A 101 4.69 11.71 7.78
N ASN A 102 5.46 12.77 7.50
CA ASN A 102 6.40 12.80 6.38
C ASN A 102 7.51 11.75 6.56
N SER A 103 8.09 11.63 7.75
CA SER A 103 9.09 10.59 8.04
C SER A 103 8.54 9.18 7.84
N ASN A 104 7.31 8.92 8.28
CA ASN A 104 6.64 7.63 8.07
C ASN A 104 6.41 7.35 6.58
N ARG A 105 6.03 8.38 5.80
CA ARG A 105 5.91 8.28 4.34
C ARG A 105 7.24 7.93 3.69
N ASP A 106 8.33 8.56 4.10
CA ASP A 106 9.66 8.31 3.56
C ASP A 106 10.13 6.89 3.87
N VAL A 107 9.91 6.41 5.10
CA VAL A 107 10.19 5.02 5.50
C VAL A 107 9.37 4.04 4.68
N PHE A 108 8.09 4.32 4.46
CA PHE A 108 7.22 3.50 3.62
C PHE A 108 7.73 3.42 2.18
N LEU A 109 8.09 4.55 1.57
CA LEU A 109 8.64 4.61 0.21
C LEU A 109 9.97 3.87 0.11
N PHE A 110 10.86 4.04 1.09
CA PHE A 110 12.13 3.33 1.16
C PHE A 110 11.93 1.81 1.21
N ASN A 111 11.07 1.33 2.13
CA ASN A 111 10.80 -0.09 2.28
C ASN A 111 10.15 -0.70 1.03
N THR A 112 9.22 0.02 0.40
CA THR A 112 8.59 -0.41 -0.85
C THR A 112 9.60 -0.53 -1.97
N ARG A 113 10.52 0.44 -2.11
CA ARG A 113 11.59 0.40 -3.10
C ARG A 113 12.56 -0.75 -2.83
N LEU A 114 12.93 -0.97 -1.57
CA LEU A 114 13.81 -2.07 -1.18
C LEU A 114 13.19 -3.43 -1.54
N GLN A 115 11.92 -3.64 -1.19
CA GLN A 115 11.19 -4.86 -1.53
C GLN A 115 11.08 -5.05 -3.05
N ALA A 116 10.73 -4.01 -3.80
CA ALA A 116 10.65 -4.09 -5.25
C ALA A 116 12.00 -4.45 -5.89
N THR A 117 13.10 -3.89 -5.39
CA THR A 117 14.45 -4.22 -5.85
C THR A 117 14.81 -5.68 -5.55
N GLN A 118 14.53 -6.15 -4.34
CA GLN A 118 14.79 -7.55 -3.95
C GLN A 118 13.98 -8.54 -4.80
N GLN A 119 12.70 -8.25 -5.01
CA GLN A 119 11.83 -9.09 -5.83
C GLN A 119 12.23 -9.06 -7.30
N GLY A 120 12.63 -7.91 -7.83
CA GLY A 120 13.18 -7.77 -9.18
C GLY A 120 14.44 -8.61 -9.38
N SER A 121 15.36 -8.60 -8.40
CA SER A 121 16.56 -9.44 -8.40
C SER A 121 16.23 -10.93 -8.34
N ALA A 122 15.19 -11.31 -7.57
CA ALA A 122 14.71 -12.69 -7.51
C ALA A 122 14.14 -13.17 -8.87
N VAL A 123 13.35 -12.32 -9.54
CA VAL A 123 12.84 -12.60 -10.89
C VAL A 123 13.99 -12.84 -11.86
N GLU A 124 15.00 -11.97 -11.84
CA GLU A 124 16.15 -12.08 -12.75
C GLU A 124 17.01 -13.31 -12.45
N SER A 125 17.15 -13.67 -11.17
CA SER A 125 17.86 -14.89 -10.77
C SER A 125 17.18 -16.14 -11.30
N VAL A 126 15.85 -16.26 -11.14
CA VAL A 126 15.11 -17.42 -11.64
C VAL A 126 15.12 -17.49 -13.17
N ARG A 127 15.08 -16.34 -13.85
CA ARG A 127 15.22 -16.33 -15.33
C ARG A 127 16.55 -16.91 -15.80
N ARG A 128 17.65 -16.58 -15.12
CA ARG A 128 18.98 -17.15 -15.43
C ARG A 128 18.98 -18.65 -15.17
N GLN A 129 18.44 -19.11 -14.03
CA GLN A 129 18.32 -20.53 -13.72
C GLN A 129 17.53 -21.30 -14.79
N MET A 130 16.44 -20.70 -15.31
CA MET A 130 15.68 -21.34 -16.40
C MET A 130 16.46 -21.45 -17.70
N ALA A 131 17.33 -20.49 -18.02
CA ALA A 131 18.22 -20.60 -19.18
C ALA A 131 19.23 -21.75 -18.99
N ASP A 132 19.79 -21.89 -17.78
CA ASP A 132 20.67 -22.99 -17.44
C ASP A 132 19.92 -24.35 -17.48
N ASP A 133 18.67 -24.41 -17.03
CA ASP A 133 17.82 -25.60 -17.10
C ASP A 133 17.61 -26.07 -18.55
N ASP A 134 17.42 -25.15 -19.48
CA ASP A 134 17.27 -25.49 -20.90
C ASP A 134 18.51 -26.19 -21.45
N GLU A 135 19.70 -25.71 -21.10
CA GLU A 135 20.96 -26.33 -21.47
C GLU A 135 21.14 -27.70 -20.80
N ILE A 136 20.83 -27.82 -19.51
CA ILE A 136 20.89 -29.06 -18.77
C ILE A 136 19.96 -30.13 -19.42
N ILE A 137 18.72 -29.75 -19.74
CA ILE A 137 17.76 -30.66 -20.40
C ILE A 137 18.28 -31.07 -21.76
N ARG A 138 18.86 -30.16 -22.54
CA ARG A 138 19.44 -30.48 -23.84
C ARG A 138 20.58 -31.53 -23.72
N LEU A 139 21.47 -31.33 -22.76
CA LEU A 139 22.57 -32.26 -22.50
C LEU A 139 22.08 -33.63 -21.99
N ARG A 140 21.15 -33.65 -21.03
CA ARG A 140 20.54 -34.88 -20.49
C ARG A 140 19.79 -35.68 -21.56
N THR A 141 19.08 -34.99 -22.47
CA THR A 141 18.41 -35.63 -23.60
C THR A 141 19.42 -36.27 -24.55
N SER A 142 20.59 -35.63 -24.80
CA SER A 142 21.65 -36.22 -25.63
C SER A 142 22.27 -37.46 -24.97
N ILE A 143 22.51 -37.42 -23.66
CA ILE A 143 23.02 -38.56 -22.88
C ILE A 143 22.04 -39.71 -22.97
N ARG A 144 20.74 -39.50 -22.70
CA ARG A 144 19.70 -40.53 -22.79
C ARG A 144 19.66 -41.17 -24.15
N LYS A 145 19.68 -40.40 -25.24
CA LYS A 145 19.71 -40.94 -26.60
C LYS A 145 20.95 -41.81 -26.88
N ALA A 146 22.11 -41.40 -26.36
CA ALA A 146 23.34 -42.17 -26.47
C ALA A 146 23.25 -43.49 -25.67
N SER A 147 22.64 -43.44 -24.47
CA SER A 147 22.43 -44.65 -23.62
C SER A 147 21.44 -45.63 -24.26
N GLU A 148 20.37 -45.13 -24.90
CA GLU A 148 19.45 -45.98 -25.69
C GLU A 148 20.16 -46.73 -26.80
N ALA A 149 21.02 -46.02 -27.57
CA ALA A 149 21.80 -46.67 -28.61
C ALA A 149 22.81 -47.67 -28.07
N LYS A 150 23.44 -47.42 -26.93
CA LYS A 150 24.36 -48.38 -26.27
C LYS A 150 23.65 -49.61 -25.77
N VAL A 151 22.44 -49.47 -25.20
CA VAL A 151 21.62 -50.64 -24.79
C VAL A 151 21.23 -51.45 -26.01
N ALA A 152 20.79 -50.80 -27.11
CA ALA A 152 20.48 -51.53 -28.35
C ALA A 152 21.65 -52.30 -28.94
N ASN A 153 22.88 -51.81 -28.72
CA ASN A 153 24.12 -52.51 -29.12
C ASN A 153 24.70 -53.46 -28.06
N GLY A 154 23.99 -53.67 -26.95
CA GLY A 154 24.43 -54.59 -25.87
C GLY A 154 25.64 -54.12 -25.05
N THR A 155 26.03 -52.81 -25.14
CA THR A 155 27.21 -52.23 -24.50
C THR A 155 26.90 -51.48 -23.20
N MET A 156 25.62 -51.42 -22.80
CA MET A 156 25.14 -50.77 -21.58
C MET A 156 23.97 -51.54 -20.98
N THR A 157 23.84 -51.51 -19.63
CA THR A 157 22.71 -52.14 -18.95
C THR A 157 21.45 -51.27 -19.07
N VAL A 158 20.28 -51.94 -19.06
CA VAL A 158 18.98 -51.23 -19.03
C VAL A 158 18.85 -50.40 -17.76
N THR A 159 19.41 -50.85 -16.64
CA THR A 159 19.40 -50.10 -15.36
C THR A 159 20.12 -48.76 -15.48
N ASP A 160 21.24 -48.70 -16.15
CA ASP A 160 22.01 -47.48 -16.35
C ASP A 160 21.26 -46.50 -17.28
N MET A 161 20.64 -47.01 -18.34
CA MET A 161 19.77 -46.24 -19.23
C MET A 161 18.59 -45.65 -18.46
N LEU A 162 17.95 -46.39 -17.57
CA LEU A 162 16.86 -45.89 -16.73
C LEU A 162 17.31 -44.79 -15.77
N ARG A 163 18.56 -44.81 -15.27
CA ARG A 163 19.12 -43.72 -14.48
C ARG A 163 19.27 -42.44 -15.28
N ASP A 164 19.73 -42.52 -16.52
CA ASP A 164 19.84 -41.38 -17.41
C ASP A 164 18.48 -40.81 -17.77
N MET A 165 17.50 -41.65 -18.01
CA MET A 165 16.11 -41.30 -18.27
C MET A 165 15.48 -40.59 -17.06
N THR A 166 15.73 -41.10 -15.85
CA THR A 166 15.28 -40.46 -14.59
C THR A 166 15.95 -39.10 -14.41
N SER A 167 17.24 -38.95 -14.71
CA SER A 167 17.99 -37.70 -14.62
C SER A 167 17.45 -36.63 -15.58
N GLU A 168 17.04 -37.01 -16.81
CA GLU A 168 16.38 -36.09 -17.74
C GLU A 168 15.01 -35.64 -17.20
N ASN A 169 14.22 -36.61 -16.68
CA ASN A 169 12.90 -36.29 -16.11
C ASN A 169 13.00 -35.32 -14.90
N LEU A 170 13.98 -35.55 -14.02
CA LEU A 170 14.25 -34.63 -12.89
C LEU A 170 14.63 -33.24 -13.38
N ALA A 171 15.47 -33.10 -14.39
CA ALA A 171 15.83 -31.79 -14.96
C ALA A 171 14.59 -31.06 -15.51
N ARG A 172 13.69 -31.78 -16.19
CA ARG A 172 12.41 -31.22 -16.70
C ARG A 172 11.50 -30.78 -15.57
N GLN A 173 11.43 -31.56 -14.48
CA GLN A 173 10.64 -31.21 -13.29
C GLN A 173 11.21 -29.96 -12.58
N THR A 174 12.53 -29.86 -12.48
CA THR A 174 13.21 -28.68 -11.90
C THR A 174 12.87 -27.42 -12.70
N LYS A 175 12.94 -27.51 -14.04
CA LYS A 175 12.54 -26.36 -14.90
C LYS A 175 11.08 -25.96 -14.66
N ALA A 176 10.16 -26.94 -14.59
CA ALA A 176 8.76 -26.66 -14.32
C ALA A 176 8.55 -25.97 -12.95
N LEU A 177 9.34 -26.34 -11.93
CA LEU A 177 9.34 -25.67 -10.63
C LEU A 177 9.82 -24.23 -10.74
N HIS A 178 10.92 -23.98 -11.46
CA HIS A 178 11.43 -22.63 -11.68
C HIS A 178 10.44 -21.77 -12.47
N GLU A 179 9.68 -22.32 -13.42
CA GLU A 179 8.60 -21.62 -14.11
C GLU A 179 7.52 -21.13 -13.15
N VAL A 180 7.11 -21.97 -12.19
CA VAL A 180 6.13 -21.60 -11.15
C VAL A 180 6.71 -20.55 -10.20
N GLN A 181 7.97 -20.70 -9.80
CA GLN A 181 8.65 -19.71 -8.95
C GLN A 181 8.78 -18.36 -9.65
N LEU A 182 9.08 -18.35 -10.95
CA LEU A 182 9.13 -17.12 -11.74
C LEU A 182 7.78 -16.38 -11.69
N LEU A 183 6.69 -17.10 -11.98
CA LEU A 183 5.35 -16.52 -11.94
C LEU A 183 5.02 -15.97 -10.56
N MET A 184 5.32 -16.72 -9.49
CA MET A 184 5.08 -16.27 -8.12
C MET A 184 5.85 -14.98 -7.80
N ASN A 185 7.15 -14.92 -8.13
CA ASN A 185 7.97 -13.74 -7.92
C ASN A 185 7.45 -12.53 -8.73
N MET A 186 7.00 -12.75 -9.96
CA MET A 186 6.41 -11.71 -10.80
C MET A 186 5.12 -11.14 -10.21
N TYR A 187 4.22 -12.00 -9.70
CA TYR A 187 3.00 -11.56 -9.05
C TYR A 187 3.26 -10.85 -7.74
N GLN A 188 4.24 -11.29 -6.94
CA GLN A 188 4.65 -10.59 -5.72
C GLN A 188 5.16 -9.19 -6.04
N LEU A 189 5.98 -9.06 -7.08
CA LEU A 189 6.51 -7.77 -7.50
C LEU A 189 5.39 -6.86 -8.03
N LYS A 190 4.47 -7.38 -8.82
CA LYS A 190 3.26 -6.68 -9.27
C LYS A 190 2.43 -6.17 -8.09
N TYR A 191 2.20 -7.01 -7.09
CA TYR A 191 1.50 -6.62 -5.86
C TYR A 191 2.23 -5.52 -5.10
N THR A 192 3.57 -5.63 -4.96
CA THR A 192 4.38 -4.64 -4.24
C THR A 192 4.39 -3.29 -4.95
N THR A 193 4.35 -3.27 -6.28
CA THR A 193 4.39 -2.03 -7.08
C THR A 193 3.00 -1.47 -7.39
N ASN A 194 1.94 -2.23 -7.11
CA ASN A 194 0.53 -1.90 -7.42
C ASN A 194 0.31 -1.54 -8.92
N ASN A 195 0.89 -2.36 -9.79
CA ASN A 195 0.75 -2.28 -11.25
C ASN A 195 -0.16 -3.39 -11.80
#